data_a15b8adb38d66cf26fa47aa74b3b5cab
#
_entry.id   a15b8adb38d66cf26fa47aa74b3b5cab
#
_cell.length_a   1.000
_cell.length_b   1.000
_cell.length_c   1.000
_cell.angle_alpha   90.00
_cell.angle_beta   90.00
_cell.angle_gamma   90.00
#
_symmetry.space_group_name_H-M   'P 1'
#
loop_
_entity.id
_entity.type
_entity.pdbx_description
1 polymer ?
#
loop_
_entity_poly.entity_id
_entity_poly.type
_entity_poly.pdbx_seq_one_letter_code
_entity_poly.pdbx_strand_id
1 'polypeptide(L)'
;MRNNALIIFTRVPIEGRTKTRLMPYLTGIQAAKLHAAMLKDIQGRIDKVQVDVFVFHTPEDIHGLLHEIFFRAKDFFLQEGNDLGERMNNACDKILNLGYQKIVLIGTDVPMITEREIDRAYQKLDFSDVVFGPSEDGGYYLVGMKRKFSIIFERQVYGKGKVLAQTRSRLHRQGFSSSLVYTLFDIDERKDIDQYRMAAVKDRDIQRMATFCCLQNFLKVSVIVPIYNEENTILSLKEQLHKVKDQAEIIFVDGQSTDHTLQLLGDEFVVLQSKKGRAAQMNLGAKYSTGDILFFLHCDSILPEDFLQQIKEVAKTHLAGCFGIAFDTKSVLMKICQIISNHRIKDRKVMFGDQGIFIWRELFEEMGGYQELPIMEDYQFSLDLKERRVKLGIARKRIYTSDRRFPKSTMGKLKIMWKMNRLRKLYRDGASIEKIHRAYKDVR
;
A
#
# COMPACT_ATOMS: atom_id res chain seq x y z
N MET A 1 -15.18 -11.47 40.98
CA MET A 1 -15.74 -12.13 39.78
C MET A 1 -15.59 -11.15 38.61
N ARG A 2 -15.05 -11.58 37.50
CA ARG A 2 -14.96 -10.75 36.27
C ARG A 2 -16.37 -10.72 35.65
N ASN A 3 -17.04 -9.58 35.67
CA ASN A 3 -18.41 -9.45 35.17
C ASN A 3 -18.52 -9.25 33.64
N ASN A 4 -17.38 -9.13 32.95
CA ASN A 4 -17.32 -8.77 31.54
C ASN A 4 -16.68 -9.88 30.72
N ALA A 5 -17.17 -10.11 29.50
CA ALA A 5 -16.61 -11.06 28.55
C ALA A 5 -16.44 -10.43 27.16
N LEU A 6 -15.34 -10.77 26.49
CA LEU A 6 -15.05 -10.42 25.11
C LEU A 6 -15.21 -11.67 24.23
N ILE A 7 -15.98 -11.56 23.18
CA ILE A 7 -16.19 -12.58 22.18
C ILE A 7 -15.38 -12.19 20.92
N ILE A 8 -14.41 -13.02 20.56
CA ILE A 8 -13.70 -12.93 19.29
C ILE A 8 -14.44 -13.79 18.28
N PHE A 9 -15.02 -13.16 17.27
CA PHE A 9 -15.83 -13.85 16.26
C PHE A 9 -15.05 -13.93 14.95
N THR A 10 -14.52 -15.11 14.60
CA THR A 10 -13.55 -15.24 13.54
C THR A 10 -13.75 -16.46 12.63
N ARG A 11 -13.02 -16.47 11.53
CA ARG A 11 -12.78 -17.68 10.73
C ARG A 11 -11.40 -18.25 11.05
N VAL A 12 -11.24 -19.56 10.87
CA VAL A 12 -9.91 -20.19 10.87
C VAL A 12 -9.19 -19.78 9.58
N PRO A 13 -7.94 -19.32 9.64
CA PRO A 13 -7.16 -18.94 8.46
C PRO A 13 -6.82 -20.14 7.58
N ILE A 14 -7.71 -20.49 6.66
CA ILE A 14 -7.57 -21.63 5.73
C ILE A 14 -7.41 -21.10 4.31
N GLU A 15 -6.44 -21.65 3.59
CA GLU A 15 -6.22 -21.36 2.17
C GLU A 15 -7.50 -21.53 1.34
N GLY A 16 -7.79 -20.53 0.51
CA GLY A 16 -8.96 -20.53 -0.38
C GLY A 16 -10.30 -20.36 0.31
N ARG A 17 -10.37 -20.32 1.65
CA ARG A 17 -11.62 -20.19 2.41
C ARG A 17 -11.72 -18.91 3.25
N THR A 18 -10.60 -18.19 3.41
CA THR A 18 -10.52 -16.98 4.23
C THR A 18 -10.12 -15.80 3.37
N LYS A 19 -10.74 -14.62 3.58
CA LYS A 19 -10.47 -13.40 2.83
C LYS A 19 -10.57 -13.58 1.31
N THR A 20 -11.58 -14.30 0.87
CA THR A 20 -11.77 -14.69 -0.55
C THR A 20 -11.95 -13.50 -1.48
N ARG A 21 -12.45 -12.35 -1.01
CA ARG A 21 -12.54 -11.10 -1.78
C ARG A 21 -11.18 -10.49 -2.11
N LEU A 22 -10.13 -10.84 -1.35
CA LEU A 22 -8.76 -10.45 -1.63
C LEU A 22 -8.06 -11.37 -2.64
N MET A 23 -8.61 -12.54 -2.97
CA MET A 23 -7.98 -13.53 -3.83
C MET A 23 -7.73 -13.10 -5.28
N PRO A 24 -8.47 -12.14 -5.89
CA PRO A 24 -8.05 -11.56 -7.17
C PRO A 24 -6.69 -10.85 -7.10
N TYR A 25 -6.30 -10.41 -5.90
CA TYR A 25 -5.06 -9.69 -5.64
C TYR A 25 -4.00 -10.55 -4.92
N LEU A 26 -4.42 -11.34 -3.92
CA LEU A 26 -3.59 -12.27 -3.15
C LEU A 26 -3.89 -13.71 -3.55
N THR A 27 -2.88 -14.59 -3.48
CA THR A 27 -3.13 -16.03 -3.54
C THR A 27 -3.90 -16.50 -2.30
N GLY A 28 -4.55 -17.67 -2.34
CA GLY A 28 -5.24 -18.24 -1.18
C GLY A 28 -4.34 -18.39 0.03
N ILE A 29 -3.07 -18.80 -0.18
CA ILE A 29 -2.04 -18.89 0.87
C ILE A 29 -1.74 -17.52 1.47
N GLN A 30 -1.57 -16.50 0.63
CA GLN A 30 -1.29 -15.13 1.09
C GLN A 30 -2.48 -14.54 1.86
N ALA A 31 -3.70 -14.77 1.41
CA ALA A 31 -4.91 -14.33 2.10
C ALA A 31 -5.05 -14.98 3.49
N ALA A 32 -4.78 -16.28 3.61
CA ALA A 32 -4.77 -16.97 4.90
C ALA A 32 -3.66 -16.46 5.82
N LYS A 33 -2.44 -16.24 5.32
CA LYS A 33 -1.33 -15.65 6.09
C LYS A 33 -1.65 -14.24 6.57
N LEU A 34 -2.29 -13.42 5.72
CA LEU A 34 -2.73 -12.08 6.11
C LEU A 34 -3.75 -12.14 7.23
N HIS A 35 -4.75 -13.00 7.13
CA HIS A 35 -5.74 -13.15 8.21
C HIS A 35 -5.09 -13.62 9.51
N ALA A 36 -4.18 -14.60 9.47
CA ALA A 36 -3.44 -15.02 10.66
C ALA A 36 -2.61 -13.88 11.29
N ALA A 37 -2.04 -13.00 10.46
CA ALA A 37 -1.34 -11.80 10.95
C ALA A 37 -2.31 -10.80 11.62
N MET A 38 -3.50 -10.59 11.06
CA MET A 38 -4.54 -9.74 11.65
C MET A 38 -4.99 -10.27 13.02
N LEU A 39 -5.17 -11.59 13.15
CA LEU A 39 -5.51 -12.24 14.43
C LEU A 39 -4.43 -12.02 15.48
N LYS A 40 -3.14 -12.10 15.10
CA LYS A 40 -2.01 -11.83 16.01
C LYS A 40 -2.01 -10.39 16.51
N ASP A 41 -2.33 -9.43 15.66
CA ASP A 41 -2.43 -8.03 16.05
C ASP A 41 -3.58 -7.82 17.04
N ILE A 42 -4.74 -8.42 16.79
CA ILE A 42 -5.89 -8.39 17.70
C ILE A 42 -5.51 -9.03 19.04
N GLN A 43 -4.87 -10.20 19.05
CA GLN A 43 -4.39 -10.84 20.27
C GLN A 43 -3.50 -9.89 21.10
N GLY A 44 -2.53 -9.24 20.47
CA GLY A 44 -1.65 -8.28 21.14
C GLY A 44 -2.38 -7.07 21.74
N ARG A 45 -3.59 -6.74 21.26
CA ARG A 45 -4.45 -5.68 21.83
C ARG A 45 -5.31 -6.19 22.99
N ILE A 46 -5.93 -7.35 22.81
CA ILE A 46 -6.80 -7.93 23.86
C ILE A 46 -6.02 -8.37 25.10
N ASP A 47 -4.72 -8.65 24.98
CA ASP A 47 -3.85 -8.93 26.14
C ASP A 47 -3.82 -7.81 27.18
N LYS A 48 -4.15 -6.59 26.78
CA LYS A 48 -4.19 -5.41 27.66
C LYS A 48 -5.54 -5.20 28.31
N VAL A 49 -6.58 -5.92 27.87
CA VAL A 49 -7.93 -5.79 28.40
C VAL A 49 -8.15 -6.80 29.53
N GLN A 50 -8.74 -6.34 30.66
CA GLN A 50 -8.95 -7.16 31.85
C GLN A 50 -10.34 -7.82 31.85
N VAL A 51 -10.60 -8.72 30.87
CA VAL A 51 -11.86 -9.44 30.69
C VAL A 51 -11.60 -10.90 30.36
N ASP A 52 -12.59 -11.77 30.54
CA ASP A 52 -12.54 -13.15 30.06
C ASP A 52 -12.79 -13.17 28.55
N VAL A 53 -11.93 -13.86 27.79
CA VAL A 53 -11.97 -13.91 26.33
C VAL A 53 -12.50 -15.27 25.87
N PHE A 54 -13.41 -15.27 24.92
CA PHE A 54 -13.97 -16.46 24.28
C PHE A 54 -13.83 -16.33 22.77
N VAL A 55 -13.41 -17.41 22.11
CA VAL A 55 -13.23 -17.44 20.65
C VAL A 55 -14.34 -18.28 20.01
N PHE A 56 -15.12 -17.65 19.14
CA PHE A 56 -16.11 -18.32 18.30
C PHE A 56 -15.62 -18.38 16.88
N HIS A 57 -15.46 -19.57 16.33
CA HIS A 57 -14.78 -19.76 15.05
C HIS A 57 -15.55 -20.69 14.07
N THR A 58 -15.23 -20.58 12.82
CA THR A 58 -15.69 -21.46 11.74
C THR A 58 -14.63 -21.52 10.62
N PRO A 59 -14.40 -22.66 9.97
CA PRO A 59 -14.82 -24.01 10.38
C PRO A 59 -14.08 -24.50 11.64
N GLU A 60 -14.08 -25.81 11.88
CA GLU A 60 -13.30 -26.43 12.95
C GLU A 60 -11.81 -26.14 12.82
N ASP A 61 -11.14 -25.83 13.93
CA ASP A 61 -9.70 -25.54 13.98
C ASP A 61 -8.89 -26.84 14.16
N ILE A 62 -8.83 -27.64 13.12
CA ILE A 62 -8.22 -28.99 13.14
C ILE A 62 -6.71 -28.92 13.54
N HIS A 63 -6.04 -27.83 13.25
CA HIS A 63 -4.61 -27.65 13.49
C HIS A 63 -4.28 -26.87 14.77
N GLY A 64 -5.28 -26.43 15.51
CA GLY A 64 -5.08 -25.67 16.74
C GLY A 64 -4.50 -24.26 16.56
N LEU A 65 -4.54 -23.71 15.36
CA LEU A 65 -3.95 -22.40 15.03
C LEU A 65 -4.54 -21.28 15.88
N LEU A 66 -5.85 -21.30 16.11
CA LEU A 66 -6.51 -20.28 16.94
C LEU A 66 -6.12 -20.41 18.40
N HIS A 67 -5.89 -21.63 18.90
CA HIS A 67 -5.39 -21.87 20.25
C HIS A 67 -3.96 -21.33 20.43
N GLU A 68 -3.13 -21.47 19.42
CA GLU A 68 -1.78 -20.87 19.43
C GLU A 68 -1.84 -19.34 19.44
N ILE A 69 -2.72 -18.75 18.64
CA ILE A 69 -2.85 -17.28 18.56
C ILE A 69 -3.51 -16.73 19.83
N PHE A 70 -4.66 -17.25 20.22
CA PHE A 70 -5.45 -16.76 21.35
C PHE A 70 -5.20 -17.57 22.62
N PHE A 71 -3.94 -17.76 22.99
CA PHE A 71 -3.49 -18.61 24.08
C PHE A 71 -4.03 -18.25 25.48
N ARG A 72 -4.60 -17.05 25.63
CA ARG A 72 -5.28 -16.58 26.85
C ARG A 72 -6.80 -16.70 26.80
N ALA A 73 -7.35 -17.17 25.69
CA ALA A 73 -8.78 -17.39 25.63
C ALA A 73 -9.23 -18.44 26.65
N LYS A 74 -10.34 -18.17 27.31
CA LYS A 74 -10.89 -19.05 28.34
C LYS A 74 -11.50 -20.30 27.74
N ASP A 75 -12.09 -20.16 26.55
CA ASP A 75 -12.68 -21.29 25.84
C ASP A 75 -12.85 -20.96 24.34
N PHE A 76 -13.03 -22.02 23.52
CA PHE A 76 -13.22 -21.98 22.08
C PHE A 76 -14.50 -22.72 21.71
N PHE A 77 -15.31 -22.07 20.87
CA PHE A 77 -16.58 -22.62 20.43
C PHE A 77 -16.72 -22.55 18.91
N LEU A 78 -17.33 -23.57 18.33
CA LEU A 78 -17.80 -23.49 16.95
C LEU A 78 -18.96 -22.50 16.85
N GLN A 79 -19.00 -21.76 15.74
CA GLN A 79 -20.15 -20.92 15.41
C GLN A 79 -21.31 -21.77 14.98
N GLU A 80 -22.47 -21.60 15.62
CA GLU A 80 -23.70 -22.34 15.37
C GLU A 80 -24.78 -21.43 14.82
N GLY A 81 -25.43 -21.77 13.72
CA GLY A 81 -26.53 -21.03 13.08
C GLY A 81 -26.44 -21.09 11.55
N ASN A 82 -27.56 -20.82 10.90
CA ASN A 82 -27.71 -20.91 9.45
C ASN A 82 -27.12 -19.73 8.70
N ASP A 83 -27.12 -18.55 9.33
CA ASP A 83 -26.55 -17.32 8.79
C ASP A 83 -25.64 -16.60 9.79
N LEU A 84 -25.00 -15.53 9.36
CA LEU A 84 -24.08 -14.73 10.19
C LEU A 84 -24.78 -14.12 11.41
N GLY A 85 -26.02 -13.65 11.24
CA GLY A 85 -26.80 -13.06 12.33
C GLY A 85 -27.15 -14.07 13.42
N GLU A 86 -27.66 -15.24 13.03
CA GLU A 86 -27.95 -16.33 13.98
C GLU A 86 -26.70 -16.77 14.72
N ARG A 87 -25.54 -16.90 14.01
CA ARG A 87 -24.26 -17.29 14.62
C ARG A 87 -23.80 -16.30 15.66
N MET A 88 -23.87 -14.99 15.36
CA MET A 88 -23.51 -13.94 16.34
C MET A 88 -24.47 -13.91 17.50
N ASN A 89 -25.79 -14.04 17.26
CA ASN A 89 -26.81 -14.11 18.31
C ASN A 89 -26.56 -15.28 19.25
N ASN A 90 -26.32 -16.47 18.70
CA ASN A 90 -26.09 -17.68 19.50
C ASN A 90 -24.79 -17.59 20.31
N ALA A 91 -23.73 -16.97 19.77
CA ALA A 91 -22.50 -16.70 20.48
C ALA A 91 -22.74 -15.75 21.68
N CYS A 92 -23.48 -14.67 21.46
CA CYS A 92 -23.85 -13.74 22.54
C CYS A 92 -24.68 -14.41 23.60
N ASP A 93 -25.72 -15.15 23.23
CA ASP A 93 -26.61 -15.87 24.16
C ASP A 93 -25.84 -16.88 25.00
N LYS A 94 -24.93 -17.63 24.41
CA LYS A 94 -24.14 -18.64 25.11
C LYS A 94 -23.30 -17.98 26.23
N ILE A 95 -22.66 -16.84 25.96
CA ILE A 95 -21.85 -16.15 26.97
C ILE A 95 -22.68 -15.45 28.02
N LEU A 96 -23.83 -14.85 27.66
CA LEU A 96 -24.75 -14.30 28.63
C LEU A 96 -25.31 -15.37 29.58
N ASN A 97 -25.62 -16.58 29.05
CA ASN A 97 -26.10 -17.71 29.85
C ASN A 97 -25.03 -18.28 30.81
N LEU A 98 -23.74 -18.01 30.58
CA LEU A 98 -22.66 -18.30 31.53
C LEU A 98 -22.58 -17.30 32.68
N GLY A 99 -23.51 -16.31 32.73
CA GLY A 99 -23.67 -15.35 33.83
C GLY A 99 -22.84 -14.06 33.68
N TYR A 100 -22.27 -13.77 32.52
CA TYR A 100 -21.60 -12.50 32.27
C TYR A 100 -22.62 -11.36 32.14
N GLN A 101 -22.33 -10.22 32.82
CA GLN A 101 -23.25 -9.08 32.87
C GLN A 101 -23.12 -8.16 31.64
N LYS A 102 -21.91 -8.04 31.08
CA LYS A 102 -21.62 -7.27 29.87
C LYS A 102 -20.79 -8.11 28.94
N ILE A 103 -21.22 -8.17 27.72
CA ILE A 103 -20.47 -8.83 26.64
C ILE A 103 -20.16 -7.84 25.53
N VAL A 104 -19.00 -8.00 24.92
CA VAL A 104 -18.62 -7.31 23.70
C VAL A 104 -18.18 -8.36 22.69
N LEU A 105 -18.78 -8.35 21.52
CA LEU A 105 -18.38 -9.19 20.36
C LEU A 105 -17.64 -8.32 19.37
N ILE A 106 -16.47 -8.77 18.92
CA ILE A 106 -15.69 -8.13 17.86
C ILE A 106 -15.45 -9.10 16.70
N GLY A 107 -15.57 -8.56 15.46
CA GLY A 107 -15.07 -9.21 14.26
C GLY A 107 -13.55 -9.06 14.15
N THR A 108 -12.93 -9.84 13.28
CA THR A 108 -11.45 -9.87 13.13
C THR A 108 -10.96 -9.24 11.84
N ASP A 109 -11.80 -8.50 11.15
CA ASP A 109 -11.45 -7.82 9.91
C ASP A 109 -10.85 -6.42 10.11
N VAL A 110 -10.79 -5.95 11.37
CA VAL A 110 -10.27 -4.65 11.78
C VAL A 110 -9.04 -4.82 12.67
N PRO A 111 -7.85 -5.07 12.11
CA PRO A 111 -6.63 -5.30 12.91
C PRO A 111 -6.19 -4.07 13.73
N MET A 112 -6.67 -2.88 13.36
CA MET A 112 -6.34 -1.61 14.03
C MET A 112 -7.17 -1.35 15.29
N ILE A 113 -8.11 -2.23 15.68
CA ILE A 113 -8.81 -2.12 16.95
C ILE A 113 -7.80 -2.04 18.11
N THR A 114 -8.06 -1.17 19.07
CA THR A 114 -7.21 -1.06 20.27
C THR A 114 -7.98 -1.40 21.55
N GLU A 115 -7.26 -1.57 22.64
CA GLU A 115 -7.84 -1.75 23.96
C GLU A 115 -8.82 -0.63 24.33
N ARG A 116 -8.58 0.60 23.81
CA ARG A 116 -9.42 1.78 24.09
C ARG A 116 -10.85 1.66 23.56
N GLU A 117 -11.03 1.09 22.36
CA GLU A 117 -12.36 0.86 21.78
C GLU A 117 -13.13 -0.15 22.61
N ILE A 118 -12.46 -1.22 23.07
CA ILE A 118 -13.05 -2.28 23.89
C ILE A 118 -13.45 -1.74 25.27
N ASP A 119 -12.54 -1.07 25.97
CA ASP A 119 -12.79 -0.48 27.28
C ASP A 119 -13.91 0.57 27.20
N ARG A 120 -13.91 1.42 26.18
CA ARG A 120 -14.93 2.42 25.94
C ARG A 120 -16.30 1.79 25.66
N ALA A 121 -16.33 0.63 25.00
CA ALA A 121 -17.57 -0.11 24.79
C ALA A 121 -18.17 -0.56 26.14
N TYR A 122 -17.37 -1.12 27.04
CA TYR A 122 -17.84 -1.48 28.39
C TYR A 122 -18.30 -0.28 29.21
N GLN A 123 -17.59 0.85 29.17
CA GLN A 123 -18.00 2.08 29.85
C GLN A 123 -19.34 2.61 29.32
N LYS A 124 -19.52 2.62 27.99
CA LYS A 124 -20.79 3.08 27.41
C LYS A 124 -21.97 2.16 27.70
N LEU A 125 -21.73 0.88 27.92
CA LEU A 125 -22.77 -0.06 28.39
C LEU A 125 -23.31 0.29 29.78
N ASP A 126 -22.64 1.10 30.58
CA ASP A 126 -23.23 1.58 31.85
C ASP A 126 -24.44 2.49 31.60
N PHE A 127 -24.45 3.22 30.51
CA PHE A 127 -25.43 4.25 30.17
C PHE A 127 -26.32 3.91 28.96
N SER A 128 -26.02 2.83 28.23
CA SER A 128 -26.75 2.40 27.04
C SER A 128 -27.08 0.92 27.09
N ASP A 129 -28.14 0.51 26.40
CA ASP A 129 -28.53 -0.89 26.28
C ASP A 129 -27.56 -1.65 25.34
N VAL A 130 -27.18 -1.00 24.26
CA VAL A 130 -26.30 -1.57 23.21
C VAL A 130 -25.23 -0.55 22.82
N VAL A 131 -24.03 -1.04 22.49
CA VAL A 131 -22.93 -0.24 21.97
C VAL A 131 -22.45 -0.84 20.66
N PHE A 132 -22.18 0.02 19.65
CA PHE A 132 -21.61 -0.40 18.38
C PHE A 132 -20.26 0.29 18.10
N GLY A 133 -19.36 -0.43 17.48
CA GLY A 133 -18.16 0.10 16.80
C GLY A 133 -18.43 0.12 15.29
N PRO A 134 -18.69 1.30 14.69
CA PRO A 134 -19.01 1.41 13.28
C PRO A 134 -17.82 1.02 12.39
N SER A 135 -18.07 0.35 11.26
CA SER A 135 -17.12 0.23 10.15
C SER A 135 -17.46 1.21 9.03
N GLU A 136 -16.43 1.64 8.27
CA GLU A 136 -16.62 2.64 7.19
C GLU A 136 -17.54 2.14 6.08
N ASP A 137 -17.69 0.84 5.92
CA ASP A 137 -18.62 0.21 4.96
C ASP A 137 -20.11 0.32 5.36
N GLY A 138 -20.41 0.94 6.54
CA GLY A 138 -21.76 1.09 7.09
C GLY A 138 -22.25 -0.13 7.89
N GLY A 139 -21.37 -1.06 8.20
CA GLY A 139 -21.54 -2.16 9.14
C GLY A 139 -21.07 -1.78 10.56
N TYR A 140 -20.70 -2.79 11.32
CA TYR A 140 -20.05 -2.62 12.62
C TYR A 140 -19.04 -3.76 12.86
N TYR A 141 -17.87 -3.40 13.38
CA TYR A 141 -16.83 -4.34 13.79
C TYR A 141 -16.96 -4.79 15.24
N LEU A 142 -17.75 -4.07 16.02
CA LEU A 142 -17.96 -4.32 17.45
C LEU A 142 -19.45 -4.15 17.80
N VAL A 143 -19.97 -5.07 18.58
CA VAL A 143 -21.29 -4.92 19.26
C VAL A 143 -21.19 -5.35 20.72
N GLY A 144 -21.64 -4.50 21.62
CA GLY A 144 -21.70 -4.79 23.05
C GLY A 144 -23.12 -4.72 23.58
N MET A 145 -23.45 -5.57 24.59
CA MET A 145 -24.78 -5.63 25.21
C MET A 145 -24.74 -6.19 26.64
N LYS A 146 -25.84 -5.93 27.41
CA LYS A 146 -26.02 -6.42 28.79
C LYS A 146 -27.00 -7.56 28.89
N ARG A 147 -27.79 -7.80 27.90
CA ARG A 147 -28.84 -8.83 27.81
C ARG A 147 -29.05 -9.22 26.37
N LYS A 148 -29.84 -10.24 26.14
CA LYS A 148 -30.16 -10.68 24.76
C LYS A 148 -30.93 -9.60 24.00
N PHE A 149 -30.47 -9.34 22.77
CA PHE A 149 -31.07 -8.43 21.81
C PHE A 149 -31.11 -9.05 20.41
N SER A 150 -31.91 -10.12 20.20
CA SER A 150 -32.01 -10.82 18.90
C SER A 150 -32.32 -9.88 17.74
N ILE A 151 -33.06 -8.79 18.00
CA ILE A 151 -33.38 -7.76 16.99
C ILE A 151 -32.17 -7.13 16.32
N ILE A 152 -30.98 -7.16 16.95
CA ILE A 152 -29.73 -6.65 16.38
C ILE A 152 -29.33 -7.49 15.17
N PHE A 153 -29.54 -8.80 15.25
CA PHE A 153 -29.04 -9.79 14.30
C PHE A 153 -30.08 -10.26 13.30
N GLU A 154 -31.38 -10.14 13.63
CA GLU A 154 -32.46 -10.62 12.79
C GLU A 154 -32.66 -9.80 11.52
N ARG A 155 -32.96 -10.48 10.40
CA ARG A 155 -33.29 -9.86 9.11
C ARG A 155 -32.26 -8.86 8.63
N GLN A 156 -30.99 -9.13 8.87
CA GLN A 156 -29.87 -8.29 8.38
C GLN A 156 -29.44 -8.74 6.99
N VAL A 157 -29.19 -7.76 6.12
CA VAL A 157 -28.54 -8.00 4.84
C VAL A 157 -27.13 -7.41 4.94
N TYR A 158 -26.22 -8.23 5.42
CA TYR A 158 -24.82 -7.83 5.59
C TYR A 158 -24.17 -7.45 4.25
N GLY A 159 -23.20 -6.51 4.26
CA GLY A 159 -22.46 -6.07 3.09
C GLY A 159 -23.17 -5.07 2.17
N LYS A 160 -24.28 -4.45 2.61
CA LYS A 160 -25.01 -3.42 1.82
C LYS A 160 -24.93 -1.99 2.36
N GLY A 161 -23.93 -1.68 3.18
CA GLY A 161 -23.64 -0.31 3.61
C GLY A 161 -24.66 0.39 4.53
N LYS A 162 -25.70 -0.31 5.04
CA LYS A 162 -26.78 0.29 5.85
C LYS A 162 -27.13 -0.49 7.11
N VAL A 163 -26.37 -1.53 7.44
CA VAL A 163 -26.68 -2.46 8.53
C VAL A 163 -26.75 -1.73 9.86
N LEU A 164 -25.75 -0.94 10.21
CA LEU A 164 -25.71 -0.21 11.49
C LEU A 164 -26.87 0.78 11.62
N ALA A 165 -27.14 1.59 10.60
CA ALA A 165 -28.20 2.59 10.64
C ALA A 165 -29.58 1.95 10.81
N GLN A 166 -29.85 0.85 10.08
CA GLN A 166 -31.10 0.11 10.18
C GLN A 166 -31.26 -0.56 11.55
N THR A 167 -30.20 -1.15 12.09
CA THR A 167 -30.20 -1.78 13.40
C THR A 167 -30.49 -0.77 14.51
N ARG A 168 -29.82 0.38 14.50
CA ARG A 168 -30.05 1.45 15.47
C ARG A 168 -31.47 2.01 15.40
N SER A 169 -32.01 2.19 14.18
CA SER A 169 -33.41 2.62 14.01
C SER A 169 -34.40 1.61 14.56
N ARG A 170 -34.15 0.29 14.41
CA ARG A 170 -35.01 -0.76 14.99
C ARG A 170 -34.95 -0.76 16.51
N LEU A 171 -33.75 -0.65 17.11
CA LEU A 171 -33.58 -0.53 18.56
C LEU A 171 -34.36 0.67 19.12
N HIS A 172 -34.18 1.85 18.52
CA HIS A 172 -34.83 3.08 18.93
C HIS A 172 -36.35 2.98 18.87
N ARG A 173 -36.93 2.37 17.83
CA ARG A 173 -38.40 2.15 17.73
C ARG A 173 -38.93 1.24 18.81
N GLN A 174 -38.12 0.41 19.42
CA GLN A 174 -38.47 -0.44 20.57
C GLN A 174 -38.11 0.18 21.93
N GLY A 175 -37.69 1.45 21.96
CA GLY A 175 -37.35 2.18 23.18
C GLY A 175 -35.97 1.85 23.74
N PHE A 176 -35.08 1.16 22.98
CA PHE A 176 -33.73 0.83 23.44
C PHE A 176 -32.72 1.90 23.03
N SER A 177 -31.82 2.22 23.96
CA SER A 177 -30.74 3.17 23.74
C SER A 177 -29.53 2.50 23.11
N SER A 178 -28.84 3.23 22.20
CA SER A 178 -27.59 2.76 21.61
C SER A 178 -26.53 3.85 21.54
N SER A 179 -25.27 3.49 21.87
CA SER A 179 -24.10 4.35 21.78
C SER A 179 -23.10 3.85 20.72
N LEU A 180 -22.18 4.71 20.30
CA LEU A 180 -21.14 4.38 19.32
C LEU A 180 -19.75 4.58 19.97
N VAL A 181 -18.80 3.70 19.66
CA VAL A 181 -17.38 3.95 19.83
C VAL A 181 -16.80 4.51 18.53
N TYR A 182 -15.49 4.57 18.37
CA TYR A 182 -14.87 5.11 17.16
C TYR A 182 -15.18 4.27 15.91
N THR A 183 -15.27 4.95 14.77
CA THR A 183 -15.34 4.29 13.46
C THR A 183 -13.96 3.83 13.05
N LEU A 184 -13.85 2.59 12.58
CA LEU A 184 -12.63 2.02 12.01
C LEU A 184 -12.97 1.43 10.62
N PHE A 185 -11.95 1.16 9.82
CA PHE A 185 -12.14 0.45 8.56
C PHE A 185 -11.68 -1.01 8.66
N ASP A 186 -12.34 -1.87 7.94
CA ASP A 186 -12.02 -3.28 7.79
C ASP A 186 -11.08 -3.52 6.59
N ILE A 187 -10.39 -4.65 6.59
CA ILE A 187 -9.57 -5.08 5.45
C ILE A 187 -10.27 -6.26 4.78
N ASP A 188 -11.04 -6.00 3.73
CA ASP A 188 -11.84 -7.02 3.04
C ASP A 188 -11.63 -7.04 1.52
N GLU A 189 -11.25 -5.91 0.92
CA GLU A 189 -10.97 -5.75 -0.50
C GLU A 189 -9.59 -5.12 -0.74
N ARG A 190 -9.09 -5.13 -1.98
CA ARG A 190 -7.79 -4.55 -2.33
C ARG A 190 -7.67 -3.09 -1.88
N LYS A 191 -8.68 -2.26 -2.12
CA LYS A 191 -8.68 -0.84 -1.73
C LYS A 191 -8.43 -0.63 -0.23
N ASP A 192 -8.88 -1.58 0.61
CA ASP A 192 -8.72 -1.49 2.05
C ASP A 192 -7.26 -1.79 2.46
N ILE A 193 -6.60 -2.71 1.74
CA ILE A 193 -5.16 -2.94 1.87
C ILE A 193 -4.38 -1.66 1.52
N ASP A 194 -4.76 -1.01 0.44
CA ASP A 194 -4.10 0.22 -0.03
C ASP A 194 -4.30 1.35 1.00
N GLN A 195 -5.52 1.51 1.52
CA GLN A 195 -5.83 2.45 2.62
C GLN A 195 -4.99 2.14 3.88
N TYR A 196 -4.89 0.86 4.26
CA TYR A 196 -4.10 0.42 5.41
C TYR A 196 -2.61 0.74 5.24
N ARG A 197 -2.05 0.49 4.05
CA ARG A 197 -0.66 0.82 3.72
C ARG A 197 -0.40 2.32 3.77
N MET A 198 -1.32 3.12 3.23
CA MET A 198 -1.24 4.59 3.26
C MET A 198 -1.28 5.14 4.70
N ALA A 199 -2.11 4.53 5.56
CA ALA A 199 -2.14 4.86 6.99
C ALA A 199 -0.81 4.48 7.67
N ALA A 200 -0.27 3.30 7.37
CA ALA A 200 0.98 2.80 7.94
C ALA A 200 2.20 3.70 7.63
N VAL A 201 2.26 4.32 6.45
CA VAL A 201 3.35 5.26 6.11
C VAL A 201 3.40 6.45 7.09
N LYS A 202 2.27 6.83 7.67
CA LYS A 202 2.13 7.97 8.60
C LYS A 202 2.21 7.56 10.07
N ASP A 203 2.00 6.27 10.38
CA ASP A 203 1.88 5.75 11.74
C ASP A 203 2.88 4.62 12.00
N ARG A 204 3.83 4.86 12.92
CA ARG A 204 4.85 3.87 13.28
C ARG A 204 4.29 2.68 14.06
N ASP A 205 3.17 2.84 14.74
CA ASP A 205 2.57 1.73 15.49
C ASP A 205 1.94 0.73 14.52
N ILE A 206 1.31 1.21 13.44
CA ILE A 206 0.81 0.36 12.35
C ILE A 206 1.99 -0.34 11.64
N GLN A 207 3.13 0.34 11.41
CA GLN A 207 4.32 -0.28 10.80
C GLN A 207 4.89 -1.46 11.58
N ARG A 208 4.62 -1.55 12.87
CA ARG A 208 5.07 -2.66 13.74
C ARG A 208 4.09 -3.82 13.80
N MET A 209 2.89 -3.66 13.27
CA MET A 209 1.86 -4.67 13.29
C MET A 209 2.21 -5.86 12.39
N ALA A 210 1.82 -7.05 12.81
CA ALA A 210 2.03 -8.29 12.04
C ALA A 210 1.34 -8.23 10.67
N THR A 211 0.14 -7.61 10.60
CA THR A 211 -0.60 -7.34 9.37
C THR A 211 0.25 -6.54 8.38
N PHE A 212 0.87 -5.43 8.83
CA PHE A 212 1.71 -4.62 7.96
C PHE A 212 2.95 -5.40 7.49
N CYS A 213 3.64 -6.06 8.42
CA CYS A 213 4.82 -6.87 8.09
C CYS A 213 4.47 -7.99 7.08
N CYS A 214 3.31 -8.62 7.23
CA CYS A 214 2.82 -9.63 6.30
C CYS A 214 2.57 -9.03 4.90
N LEU A 215 1.90 -7.89 4.79
CA LEU A 215 1.62 -7.20 3.54
C LEU A 215 2.89 -6.73 2.82
N GLN A 216 3.94 -6.36 3.57
CA GLN A 216 5.23 -5.98 2.98
C GLN A 216 5.89 -7.14 2.21
N ASN A 217 5.70 -8.38 2.65
CA ASN A 217 6.21 -9.56 1.97
C ASN A 217 5.49 -9.85 0.65
N PHE A 218 4.31 -9.29 0.45
CA PHE A 218 3.48 -9.49 -0.76
C PHE A 218 3.59 -8.33 -1.76
N LEU A 219 4.38 -7.31 -1.46
CA LEU A 219 4.56 -6.16 -2.35
C LEU A 219 5.09 -6.57 -3.71
N LYS A 220 4.37 -6.17 -4.76
CA LYS A 220 4.75 -6.32 -6.15
C LYS A 220 5.30 -5.01 -6.69
N VAL A 221 6.39 -5.08 -7.43
CA VAL A 221 7.00 -3.94 -8.13
C VAL A 221 6.80 -4.11 -9.62
N SER A 222 6.30 -3.07 -10.30
CA SER A 222 6.28 -3.01 -11.76
C SER A 222 7.39 -2.07 -12.22
N VAL A 223 8.35 -2.62 -12.95
CA VAL A 223 9.44 -1.89 -13.59
C VAL A 223 8.97 -1.42 -14.97
N ILE A 224 8.87 -0.13 -15.17
CA ILE A 224 8.37 0.51 -16.38
C ILE A 224 9.52 1.19 -17.07
N VAL A 225 9.86 0.74 -18.28
CA VAL A 225 11.01 1.21 -19.05
C VAL A 225 10.54 1.86 -20.36
N PRO A 226 10.50 3.20 -20.44
CA PRO A 226 10.28 3.88 -21.71
C PRO A 226 11.49 3.74 -22.62
N ILE A 227 11.29 3.23 -23.84
CA ILE A 227 12.35 3.02 -24.85
C ILE A 227 12.03 3.78 -26.14
N TYR A 228 13.07 4.32 -26.76
CA TYR A 228 13.00 4.92 -28.08
C TYR A 228 14.41 5.00 -28.69
N ASN A 229 14.71 4.16 -29.69
CA ASN A 229 16.00 4.05 -30.34
C ASN A 229 17.17 3.83 -29.35
N GLU A 230 17.09 2.71 -28.62
CA GLU A 230 18.02 2.34 -27.54
C GLU A 230 18.84 1.07 -27.88
N GLU A 231 19.08 0.80 -29.17
CA GLU A 231 19.83 -0.41 -29.63
C GLU A 231 21.17 -0.60 -28.93
N ASN A 232 21.82 0.50 -28.49
CA ASN A 232 23.14 0.47 -27.85
C ASN A 232 23.07 0.17 -26.33
N THR A 233 21.90 0.21 -25.70
CA THR A 233 21.74 0.09 -24.25
C THR A 233 20.82 -1.03 -23.83
N ILE A 234 19.88 -1.38 -24.71
CA ILE A 234 18.78 -2.30 -24.40
C ILE A 234 19.26 -3.67 -23.92
N LEU A 235 20.31 -4.24 -24.51
CA LEU A 235 20.84 -5.56 -24.13
C LEU A 235 21.36 -5.58 -22.70
N SER A 236 22.10 -4.55 -22.30
CA SER A 236 22.65 -4.47 -20.94
C SER A 236 21.53 -4.39 -19.88
N LEU A 237 20.48 -3.60 -20.16
CA LEU A 237 19.35 -3.52 -19.25
C LEU A 237 18.51 -4.82 -19.25
N LYS A 238 18.30 -5.41 -20.43
CA LYS A 238 17.62 -6.70 -20.58
C LYS A 238 18.25 -7.78 -19.69
N GLU A 239 19.58 -7.92 -19.72
CA GLU A 239 20.31 -8.87 -18.89
C GLU A 239 20.15 -8.63 -17.39
N GLN A 240 20.11 -7.37 -16.97
CA GLN A 240 19.89 -7.02 -15.56
C GLN A 240 18.47 -7.38 -15.13
N LEU A 241 17.45 -7.05 -15.93
CA LEU A 241 16.06 -7.30 -15.62
C LEU A 241 15.69 -8.79 -15.74
N HIS A 242 16.34 -9.53 -16.60
CA HIS A 242 16.19 -10.98 -16.70
C HIS A 242 16.39 -11.69 -15.36
N LYS A 243 17.35 -11.24 -14.54
CA LYS A 243 17.67 -11.82 -13.23
C LYS A 243 16.55 -11.68 -12.21
N VAL A 244 15.62 -10.81 -12.44
CA VAL A 244 14.51 -10.48 -11.50
C VAL A 244 13.11 -10.64 -12.09
N LYS A 245 12.98 -11.25 -13.27
CA LYS A 245 11.71 -11.40 -14.00
C LYS A 245 10.64 -12.16 -13.22
N ASP A 246 11.05 -13.07 -12.33
CA ASP A 246 10.14 -13.83 -11.45
C ASP A 246 9.77 -13.08 -10.15
N GLN A 247 10.43 -11.94 -9.88
CA GLN A 247 10.26 -11.15 -8.66
C GLN A 247 9.56 -9.81 -8.89
N ALA A 248 9.52 -9.35 -10.15
CA ALA A 248 8.91 -8.09 -10.55
C ALA A 248 8.22 -8.22 -11.90
N GLU A 249 7.17 -7.45 -12.10
CA GLU A 249 6.58 -7.26 -13.41
C GLU A 249 7.44 -6.27 -14.20
N ILE A 250 7.79 -6.61 -15.45
CA ILE A 250 8.67 -5.80 -16.29
C ILE A 250 7.93 -5.45 -17.57
N ILE A 251 7.78 -4.15 -17.82
CA ILE A 251 7.05 -3.61 -18.97
C ILE A 251 7.94 -2.61 -19.70
N PHE A 252 8.28 -2.93 -20.93
CA PHE A 252 8.89 -1.98 -21.84
C PHE A 252 7.81 -1.24 -22.62
N VAL A 253 7.98 0.08 -22.78
CA VAL A 253 7.03 0.90 -23.54
C VAL A 253 7.76 1.58 -24.66
N ASP A 254 7.54 1.12 -25.89
CA ASP A 254 8.20 1.62 -27.08
C ASP A 254 7.51 2.87 -27.64
N GLY A 255 8.30 3.91 -27.86
CA GLY A 255 7.90 5.19 -28.43
C GLY A 255 8.04 5.24 -29.96
N GLN A 256 7.79 4.12 -30.67
CA GLN A 256 7.94 3.97 -32.12
C GLN A 256 9.42 3.98 -32.56
N SER A 257 10.23 3.09 -31.99
CA SER A 257 11.63 2.91 -32.38
C SER A 257 11.75 2.51 -33.86
N THR A 258 12.79 3.03 -34.53
CA THR A 258 13.09 2.79 -35.93
C THR A 258 14.44 2.08 -36.15
N ASP A 259 15.16 1.82 -35.06
CA ASP A 259 16.40 1.06 -35.02
C ASP A 259 16.17 -0.42 -34.63
N HIS A 260 17.20 -1.13 -34.26
CA HIS A 260 17.11 -2.55 -33.87
C HIS A 260 16.66 -2.78 -32.43
N THR A 261 16.19 -1.74 -31.68
CA THR A 261 15.81 -1.84 -30.26
C THR A 261 14.86 -2.98 -30.01
N LEU A 262 13.74 -3.06 -30.75
CA LEU A 262 12.72 -4.10 -30.57
C LEU A 262 13.20 -5.50 -30.92
N GLN A 263 14.02 -5.61 -32.00
CA GLN A 263 14.62 -6.88 -32.41
C GLN A 263 15.56 -7.43 -31.33
N LEU A 264 16.36 -6.58 -30.70
CA LEU A 264 17.29 -6.94 -29.62
C LEU A 264 16.58 -7.29 -28.33
N LEU A 265 15.47 -6.61 -28.04
CA LEU A 265 14.63 -6.90 -26.86
C LEU A 265 13.99 -8.30 -26.99
N GLY A 266 13.47 -8.65 -28.17
CA GLY A 266 12.76 -9.90 -28.41
C GLY A 266 11.41 -9.95 -27.70
N ASP A 267 10.93 -11.14 -27.39
CA ASP A 267 9.59 -11.44 -26.86
C ASP A 267 9.57 -11.89 -25.39
N GLU A 268 10.70 -11.77 -24.70
CA GLU A 268 10.82 -12.22 -23.29
C GLU A 268 9.99 -11.39 -22.32
N PHE A 269 9.78 -10.11 -22.60
CA PHE A 269 9.08 -9.16 -21.73
C PHE A 269 7.85 -8.58 -22.41
N VAL A 270 6.94 -8.05 -21.61
CA VAL A 270 5.79 -7.30 -22.11
C VAL A 270 6.28 -6.01 -22.78
N VAL A 271 5.90 -5.81 -24.03
CA VAL A 271 6.20 -4.60 -24.81
C VAL A 271 4.90 -3.93 -25.21
N LEU A 272 4.73 -2.68 -24.80
CA LEU A 272 3.60 -1.84 -25.19
C LEU A 272 4.04 -0.80 -26.22
N GLN A 273 3.15 -0.49 -27.17
CA GLN A 273 3.36 0.56 -28.15
C GLN A 273 2.69 1.86 -27.71
N SER A 274 3.44 2.96 -27.75
CA SER A 274 2.97 4.29 -27.38
C SER A 274 3.34 5.33 -28.44
N LYS A 275 2.68 6.49 -28.40
CA LYS A 275 3.23 7.66 -29.06
C LYS A 275 4.57 8.03 -28.43
N LYS A 276 5.46 8.63 -29.21
CA LYS A 276 6.74 9.13 -28.73
C LYS A 276 6.53 10.20 -27.63
N GLY A 277 7.23 10.00 -26.52
CA GLY A 277 7.23 10.91 -25.37
C GLY A 277 7.28 10.15 -24.05
N ARG A 278 8.29 10.45 -23.21
CA ARG A 278 8.52 9.71 -21.95
C ARG A 278 7.32 9.67 -21.05
N ALA A 279 6.66 10.82 -20.84
CA ALA A 279 5.46 10.89 -20.00
C ALA A 279 4.37 9.96 -20.51
N ALA A 280 4.05 10.00 -21.81
CA ALA A 280 3.05 9.13 -22.41
C ALA A 280 3.40 7.65 -22.27
N GLN A 281 4.68 7.30 -22.52
CA GLN A 281 5.16 5.92 -22.37
C GLN A 281 5.08 5.45 -20.90
N MET A 282 5.54 6.25 -19.94
CA MET A 282 5.50 5.92 -18.51
C MET A 282 4.06 5.79 -18.01
N ASN A 283 3.16 6.68 -18.41
CA ASN A 283 1.75 6.62 -18.05
C ASN A 283 1.07 5.37 -18.64
N LEU A 284 1.39 5.02 -19.89
CA LEU A 284 0.85 3.81 -20.52
C LEU A 284 1.33 2.57 -19.77
N GLY A 285 2.63 2.48 -19.45
CA GLY A 285 3.19 1.39 -18.68
C GLY A 285 2.53 1.27 -17.29
N ALA A 286 2.33 2.38 -16.60
CA ALA A 286 1.64 2.41 -15.31
C ALA A 286 0.20 1.90 -15.40
N LYS A 287 -0.53 2.30 -16.45
CA LYS A 287 -1.93 1.88 -16.70
C LYS A 287 -2.07 0.36 -16.87
N TYR A 288 -1.13 -0.26 -17.57
CA TYR A 288 -1.18 -1.70 -17.87
C TYR A 288 -0.47 -2.56 -16.83
N SER A 289 0.24 -1.96 -15.90
CA SER A 289 0.95 -2.68 -14.83
C SER A 289 0.02 -3.08 -13.69
N THR A 290 0.42 -4.08 -12.91
CA THR A 290 -0.36 -4.66 -11.80
C THR A 290 0.29 -4.51 -10.43
N GLY A 291 1.56 -4.08 -10.36
CA GLY A 291 2.31 -3.95 -9.12
C GLY A 291 1.81 -2.84 -8.21
N ASP A 292 2.10 -2.94 -6.93
CA ASP A 292 1.76 -1.95 -5.91
C ASP A 292 2.67 -0.73 -5.97
N ILE A 293 3.90 -0.94 -6.41
CA ILE A 293 4.92 0.10 -6.56
C ILE A 293 5.29 0.18 -8.02
N LEU A 294 5.17 1.37 -8.60
CA LEU A 294 5.62 1.68 -9.94
C LEU A 294 7.08 2.16 -9.87
N PHE A 295 7.95 1.56 -10.64
CA PHE A 295 9.35 1.94 -10.75
C PHE A 295 9.68 2.34 -12.18
N PHE A 296 9.89 3.63 -12.41
CA PHE A 296 10.21 4.21 -13.71
C PHE A 296 11.72 4.24 -13.91
N LEU A 297 12.21 3.56 -14.94
CA LEU A 297 13.62 3.32 -15.16
C LEU A 297 14.05 3.69 -16.58
N HIS A 298 15.14 4.44 -16.73
CA HIS A 298 15.73 4.73 -18.03
C HIS A 298 16.53 3.53 -18.55
N CYS A 299 16.56 3.37 -19.89
CA CYS A 299 17.20 2.23 -20.54
C CYS A 299 18.73 2.18 -20.36
N ASP A 300 19.38 3.32 -20.14
CA ASP A 300 20.83 3.45 -19.94
C ASP A 300 21.28 3.32 -18.49
N SER A 301 20.44 2.78 -17.61
CA SER A 301 20.70 2.63 -16.17
C SER A 301 21.37 1.30 -15.85
N ILE A 302 22.30 1.32 -14.88
CA ILE A 302 22.85 0.12 -14.25
C ILE A 302 22.36 0.06 -12.81
N LEU A 303 21.62 -0.98 -12.49
CA LEU A 303 20.95 -1.17 -11.21
C LEU A 303 21.84 -1.90 -10.20
N PRO A 304 21.74 -1.61 -8.89
CA PRO A 304 22.27 -2.50 -7.86
C PRO A 304 21.51 -3.83 -7.87
N GLU A 305 22.18 -4.93 -7.58
CA GLU A 305 21.59 -6.28 -7.62
C GLU A 305 20.35 -6.43 -6.70
N ASP A 306 20.32 -5.71 -5.59
CA ASP A 306 19.24 -5.74 -4.58
C ASP A 306 18.24 -4.58 -4.74
N PHE A 307 18.14 -3.98 -5.94
CA PHE A 307 17.32 -2.78 -6.15
C PHE A 307 15.84 -2.97 -5.76
N LEU A 308 15.24 -4.13 -6.03
CA LEU A 308 13.86 -4.43 -5.64
C LEU A 308 13.69 -4.41 -4.12
N GLN A 309 14.62 -5.00 -3.39
CA GLN A 309 14.58 -4.99 -1.93
C GLN A 309 14.72 -3.57 -1.39
N GLN A 310 15.59 -2.74 -1.97
CA GLN A 310 15.76 -1.35 -1.55
C GLN A 310 14.52 -0.51 -1.82
N ILE A 311 13.84 -0.70 -2.94
CA ILE A 311 12.55 -0.06 -3.23
C ILE A 311 11.53 -0.44 -2.15
N LYS A 312 11.38 -1.74 -1.86
CA LYS A 312 10.46 -2.23 -0.83
C LYS A 312 10.78 -1.69 0.57
N GLU A 313 12.07 -1.58 0.93
CA GLU A 313 12.48 -1.00 2.23
C GLU A 313 12.13 0.49 2.34
N VAL A 314 12.34 1.27 1.28
CA VAL A 314 11.95 2.69 1.29
C VAL A 314 10.43 2.84 1.32
N ALA A 315 9.70 2.01 0.60
CA ALA A 315 8.24 2.03 0.53
C ALA A 315 7.54 1.74 1.87
N LYS A 316 8.23 1.13 2.84
CA LYS A 316 7.69 0.96 4.22
C LYS A 316 7.39 2.29 4.91
N THR A 317 8.10 3.35 4.55
CA THR A 317 8.06 4.62 5.27
C THR A 317 7.83 5.85 4.37
N HIS A 318 7.86 5.66 3.04
CA HIS A 318 7.74 6.73 2.06
C HIS A 318 6.84 6.30 0.90
N LEU A 319 5.96 7.19 0.49
CA LEU A 319 5.03 6.94 -0.64
C LEU A 319 5.70 7.11 -2.01
N ALA A 320 6.79 7.86 -2.08
CA ALA A 320 7.59 8.05 -3.28
C ALA A 320 9.07 8.18 -2.93
N GLY A 321 9.93 7.82 -3.85
CA GLY A 321 11.37 7.91 -3.67
C GLY A 321 12.14 7.70 -4.96
N CYS A 322 13.46 7.72 -4.82
CA CYS A 322 14.37 7.42 -5.93
C CYS A 322 15.67 6.82 -5.39
N PHE A 323 16.50 6.39 -6.30
CA PHE A 323 17.89 6.08 -6.01
C PHE A 323 18.74 7.34 -6.05
N GLY A 324 19.89 7.31 -5.39
CA GLY A 324 20.95 8.25 -5.68
C GLY A 324 21.60 7.91 -7.03
N ILE A 325 22.09 8.93 -7.73
CA ILE A 325 22.82 8.75 -8.98
C ILE A 325 24.32 8.56 -8.72
N ALA A 326 24.97 7.72 -9.51
CA ALA A 326 26.41 7.62 -9.61
C ALA A 326 26.83 7.65 -11.09
N PHE A 327 28.03 8.16 -11.37
CA PHE A 327 28.63 8.12 -12.69
C PHE A 327 29.87 7.23 -12.66
N ASP A 328 29.98 6.32 -13.63
CA ASP A 328 31.21 5.57 -13.83
C ASP A 328 32.23 6.47 -14.55
N THR A 329 32.94 7.27 -13.75
CA THR A 329 33.84 8.30 -14.29
C THR A 329 35.03 8.61 -13.38
N LYS A 330 36.18 8.88 -13.97
CA LYS A 330 37.36 9.42 -13.26
C LYS A 330 37.28 10.94 -13.05
N SER A 331 36.32 11.63 -13.66
CA SER A 331 36.19 13.09 -13.62
C SER A 331 35.76 13.57 -12.21
N VAL A 332 36.59 14.38 -11.56
CA VAL A 332 36.30 15.03 -10.29
C VAL A 332 35.04 15.90 -10.38
N LEU A 333 34.84 16.61 -11.49
CA LEU A 333 33.66 17.42 -11.73
C LEU A 333 32.38 16.60 -11.72
N MET A 334 32.38 15.41 -12.34
CA MET A 334 31.21 14.51 -12.36
C MET A 334 30.94 13.96 -10.96
N LYS A 335 31.96 13.70 -10.13
CA LYS A 335 31.77 13.32 -8.73
C LYS A 335 31.12 14.44 -7.92
N ILE A 336 31.52 15.72 -8.15
CA ILE A 336 30.86 16.87 -7.56
C ILE A 336 29.40 16.99 -8.01
N CYS A 337 29.15 16.83 -9.31
CA CYS A 337 27.79 16.78 -9.87
C CYS A 337 26.92 15.71 -9.19
N GLN A 338 27.47 14.52 -8.99
CA GLN A 338 26.81 13.42 -8.32
C GLN A 338 26.40 13.81 -6.88
N ILE A 339 27.32 14.43 -6.13
CA ILE A 339 27.06 14.90 -4.76
C ILE A 339 25.93 15.94 -4.76
N ILE A 340 26.03 16.96 -5.62
CA ILE A 340 25.01 18.01 -5.74
C ILE A 340 23.65 17.42 -6.16
N SER A 341 23.61 16.47 -7.10
CA SER A 341 22.38 15.84 -7.56
C SER A 341 21.70 15.04 -6.45
N ASN A 342 22.47 14.29 -5.67
CA ASN A 342 21.96 13.49 -4.56
C ASN A 342 21.53 14.37 -3.38
N HIS A 343 22.25 15.47 -3.09
CA HIS A 343 21.90 16.42 -2.03
C HIS A 343 20.59 17.16 -2.35
N ARG A 344 20.36 17.49 -3.63
CA ARG A 344 19.14 18.15 -4.10
C ARG A 344 17.86 17.40 -3.78
N ILE A 345 17.89 16.05 -3.77
CA ILE A 345 16.72 15.23 -3.41
C ILE A 345 16.27 15.58 -1.98
N LYS A 346 17.21 15.67 -1.06
CA LYS A 346 16.95 16.00 0.37
C LYS A 346 16.49 17.44 0.55
N ASP A 347 17.25 18.40 -0.01
CA ASP A 347 17.05 19.82 0.24
C ASP A 347 15.91 20.44 -0.54
N ARG A 348 15.84 20.14 -1.84
CA ARG A 348 14.87 20.75 -2.75
C ARG A 348 13.65 19.89 -3.02
N LYS A 349 13.66 18.62 -2.58
CA LYS A 349 12.60 17.65 -2.83
C LYS A 349 12.36 17.45 -4.34
N VAL A 350 13.45 17.29 -5.11
CA VAL A 350 13.39 17.11 -6.57
C VAL A 350 14.17 15.88 -6.98
N MET A 351 13.48 14.98 -7.68
CA MET A 351 14.01 13.78 -8.32
C MET A 351 14.03 13.97 -9.83
N PHE A 352 14.86 13.19 -10.54
CA PHE A 352 14.89 13.13 -11.99
C PHE A 352 14.81 11.69 -12.47
N GLY A 353 14.37 11.50 -13.72
CA GLY A 353 14.16 10.18 -14.29
C GLY A 353 15.40 9.29 -14.30
N ASP A 354 16.59 9.88 -14.44
CA ASP A 354 17.88 9.16 -14.38
C ASP A 354 18.23 8.61 -12.98
N GLN A 355 17.48 8.97 -11.96
CA GLN A 355 17.60 8.47 -10.60
C GLN A 355 16.71 7.26 -10.31
N GLY A 356 15.91 6.80 -11.27
CA GLY A 356 14.94 5.72 -11.08
C GLY A 356 13.90 6.10 -10.01
N ILE A 357 12.80 6.69 -10.46
CA ILE A 357 11.71 7.13 -9.58
C ILE A 357 10.80 5.96 -9.28
N PHE A 358 10.51 5.73 -8.00
CA PHE A 358 9.49 4.77 -7.59
C PHE A 358 8.45 5.42 -6.69
N ILE A 359 7.21 4.97 -6.85
CA ILE A 359 6.04 5.55 -6.20
C ILE A 359 4.97 4.49 -5.98
N TRP A 360 4.22 4.58 -4.89
CA TRP A 360 3.03 3.79 -4.69
C TRP A 360 2.01 4.10 -5.80
N ARG A 361 1.38 3.04 -6.34
CA ARG A 361 0.40 3.15 -7.42
C ARG A 361 -0.73 4.12 -7.09
N GLU A 362 -1.30 3.99 -5.89
CA GLU A 362 -2.44 4.79 -5.44
C GLU A 362 -2.10 6.28 -5.48
N LEU A 363 -0.92 6.66 -5.00
CA LEU A 363 -0.47 8.05 -5.05
C LEU A 363 -0.24 8.51 -6.49
N PHE A 364 0.32 7.66 -7.35
CA PHE A 364 0.55 7.98 -8.76
C PHE A 364 -0.78 8.23 -9.51
N GLU A 365 -1.76 7.38 -9.28
CA GLU A 365 -3.13 7.49 -9.87
C GLU A 365 -3.87 8.70 -9.32
N GLU A 366 -3.80 8.97 -8.00
CA GLU A 366 -4.36 10.17 -7.37
C GLU A 366 -3.76 11.47 -7.93
N MET A 367 -2.47 11.44 -8.28
CA MET A 367 -1.79 12.57 -8.92
C MET A 367 -2.17 12.76 -10.39
N GLY A 368 -2.79 11.77 -11.03
CA GLY A 368 -3.08 11.77 -12.47
C GLY A 368 -1.88 11.41 -13.35
N GLY A 369 -0.82 10.83 -12.77
CA GLY A 369 0.38 10.42 -13.49
C GLY A 369 1.33 11.56 -13.86
N TYR A 370 2.20 11.30 -14.85
CA TYR A 370 3.08 12.34 -15.41
C TYR A 370 2.30 13.27 -16.35
N GLN A 371 2.52 14.57 -16.23
CA GLN A 371 2.04 15.54 -17.23
C GLN A 371 2.74 15.28 -18.57
N GLU A 372 1.99 15.23 -19.66
CA GLU A 372 2.52 14.96 -20.99
C GLU A 372 3.27 16.17 -21.57
N LEU A 373 4.40 16.46 -20.98
CA LEU A 373 5.30 17.53 -21.41
C LEU A 373 6.36 16.98 -22.36
N PRO A 374 6.78 17.73 -23.39
CA PRO A 374 7.86 17.31 -24.29
C PRO A 374 9.24 17.25 -23.60
N ILE A 375 9.36 17.90 -22.45
CA ILE A 375 10.54 17.92 -21.58
C ILE A 375 10.09 18.39 -20.18
N MET A 376 10.89 18.11 -19.13
CA MET A 376 10.65 18.49 -17.74
C MET A 376 9.50 17.71 -17.06
N GLU A 377 9.07 16.61 -17.64
CA GLU A 377 8.02 15.75 -17.09
C GLU A 377 8.35 15.24 -15.68
N ASP A 378 9.61 14.82 -15.47
CA ASP A 378 10.14 14.34 -14.18
C ASP A 378 10.30 15.47 -13.15
N TYR A 379 10.73 16.64 -13.64
CA TYR A 379 10.85 17.84 -12.80
C TYR A 379 9.48 18.33 -12.34
N GLN A 380 8.49 18.42 -13.25
CA GLN A 380 7.12 18.77 -12.89
C GLN A 380 6.54 17.77 -11.91
N PHE A 381 6.69 16.48 -12.14
CA PHE A 381 6.25 15.43 -11.23
C PHE A 381 6.81 15.60 -9.81
N SER A 382 8.09 15.98 -9.71
CA SER A 382 8.70 16.30 -8.42
C SER A 382 8.11 17.55 -7.75
N LEU A 383 7.72 18.57 -8.53
CA LEU A 383 7.05 19.76 -8.01
C LEU A 383 5.65 19.41 -7.50
N ASP A 384 4.89 18.58 -8.22
CA ASP A 384 3.55 18.13 -7.83
C ASP A 384 3.60 17.33 -6.51
N LEU A 385 4.59 16.44 -6.35
CA LEU A 385 4.84 15.73 -5.08
C LEU A 385 5.18 16.68 -3.93
N LYS A 386 5.99 17.71 -4.22
CA LYS A 386 6.37 18.72 -3.23
C LYS A 386 5.18 19.58 -2.78
N GLU A 387 4.31 20.00 -3.70
CA GLU A 387 3.08 20.73 -3.41
C GLU A 387 2.16 19.92 -2.48
N ARG A 388 2.02 18.62 -2.75
CA ARG A 388 1.29 17.67 -1.90
C ARG A 388 2.02 17.33 -0.58
N ARG A 389 3.18 17.92 -0.33
CA ARG A 389 4.00 17.70 0.87
C ARG A 389 4.44 16.25 1.07
N VAL A 390 4.56 15.48 -0.01
CA VAL A 390 5.02 14.10 0.04
C VAL A 390 6.50 14.07 0.45
N LYS A 391 6.80 13.26 1.47
CA LYS A 391 8.19 13.02 1.89
C LYS A 391 8.83 12.02 0.92
N LEU A 392 9.98 12.40 0.35
CA LEU A 392 10.71 11.55 -0.58
C LEU A 392 11.70 10.65 0.16
N GLY A 393 11.66 9.35 -0.18
CA GLY A 393 12.63 8.38 0.27
C GLY A 393 13.84 8.28 -0.67
N ILE A 394 15.00 7.89 -0.15
CA ILE A 394 16.20 7.68 -0.95
C ILE A 394 16.75 6.30 -0.64
N ALA A 395 16.90 5.47 -1.68
CA ALA A 395 17.52 4.17 -1.58
C ALA A 395 19.00 4.29 -1.16
N ARG A 396 19.50 3.29 -0.43
CA ARG A 396 20.87 3.34 0.12
C ARG A 396 21.94 3.24 -0.96
N LYS A 397 21.74 2.35 -1.93
CA LYS A 397 22.63 2.20 -3.08
C LYS A 397 22.25 3.16 -4.20
N ARG A 398 23.08 3.27 -5.21
CA ARG A 398 22.93 4.23 -6.31
C ARG A 398 22.72 3.51 -7.61
N ILE A 399 22.00 4.15 -8.52
CA ILE A 399 21.95 3.77 -9.93
C ILE A 399 23.14 4.41 -10.61
N TYR A 400 23.85 3.61 -11.42
CA TYR A 400 24.89 4.13 -12.30
C TYR A 400 24.26 4.50 -13.65
N THR A 401 24.55 5.69 -14.11
CA THR A 401 24.14 6.17 -15.43
C THR A 401 25.34 6.59 -16.23
N SER A 402 25.20 6.47 -17.55
CA SER A 402 26.28 6.84 -18.48
C SER A 402 26.52 8.35 -18.50
N ASP A 403 27.80 8.73 -18.51
CA ASP A 403 28.17 10.13 -18.72
C ASP A 403 28.28 10.49 -20.22
N ARG A 404 27.82 9.60 -21.13
CA ARG A 404 27.89 9.76 -22.61
C ARG A 404 27.30 11.09 -23.10
N ARG A 405 26.32 11.63 -22.39
CA ARG A 405 25.68 12.92 -22.71
C ARG A 405 26.55 14.13 -22.41
N PHE A 406 27.63 13.93 -21.65
CA PHE A 406 28.55 15.00 -21.31
C PHE A 406 29.78 15.01 -22.22
N PRO A 407 30.19 16.19 -22.73
CA PRO A 407 31.44 16.31 -23.47
C PRO A 407 32.64 15.82 -22.65
N LYS A 408 33.69 15.33 -23.35
CA LYS A 408 34.91 14.90 -22.64
C LYS A 408 35.60 16.05 -21.90
N SER A 409 35.48 17.27 -22.40
CA SER A 409 36.14 18.45 -21.82
C SER A 409 35.41 18.95 -20.55
N THR A 410 36.17 19.37 -19.54
CA THR A 410 35.64 19.93 -18.30
C THR A 410 34.79 21.19 -18.52
N MET A 411 35.23 22.08 -19.43
CA MET A 411 34.51 23.29 -19.83
C MET A 411 33.18 22.95 -20.51
N GLY A 412 33.14 21.92 -21.37
CA GLY A 412 31.91 21.44 -22.01
C GLY A 412 30.90 20.90 -20.97
N LYS A 413 31.39 20.15 -19.99
CA LYS A 413 30.55 19.64 -18.89
C LYS A 413 29.92 20.78 -18.08
N LEU A 414 30.70 21.78 -17.69
CA LEU A 414 30.20 22.96 -16.97
C LEU A 414 29.18 23.75 -17.80
N LYS A 415 29.39 23.91 -19.11
CA LYS A 415 28.46 24.61 -20.00
C LYS A 415 27.10 23.89 -20.07
N ILE A 416 27.10 22.56 -20.17
CA ILE A 416 25.85 21.77 -20.15
C ILE A 416 25.14 21.92 -18.81
N MET A 417 25.86 21.78 -17.69
CA MET A 417 25.29 21.94 -16.35
C MET A 417 24.65 23.31 -16.15
N TRP A 418 25.33 24.35 -16.59
CA TRP A 418 24.82 25.72 -16.52
C TRP A 418 23.57 25.90 -17.38
N LYS A 419 23.58 25.38 -18.63
CA LYS A 419 22.41 25.40 -19.52
C LYS A 419 21.20 24.68 -18.89
N MET A 420 21.40 23.48 -18.32
CA MET A 420 20.33 22.74 -17.64
C MET A 420 19.78 23.47 -16.42
N ASN A 421 20.64 24.15 -15.63
CA ASN A 421 20.18 24.96 -14.51
C ASN A 421 19.37 26.18 -14.99
N ARG A 422 19.79 26.82 -16.09
CA ARG A 422 19.06 27.92 -16.72
C ARG A 422 17.69 27.47 -17.23
N LEU A 423 17.59 26.31 -17.87
CA LEU A 423 16.31 25.77 -18.37
C LEU A 423 15.35 25.52 -17.21
N ARG A 424 15.82 24.91 -16.12
CA ARG A 424 15.00 24.69 -14.89
C ARG A 424 14.56 26.02 -14.25
N LYS A 425 15.42 27.06 -14.29
CA LYS A 425 15.04 28.38 -13.83
C LYS A 425 13.94 28.97 -14.73
N LEU A 426 14.10 28.97 -16.04
CA LEU A 426 13.11 29.44 -17.00
C LEU A 426 11.74 28.72 -16.80
N TYR A 427 11.77 27.41 -16.54
CA TYR A 427 10.54 26.66 -16.26
C TYR A 427 9.84 27.16 -14.99
N ARG A 428 10.57 27.37 -13.90
CA ARG A 428 10.01 27.91 -12.65
C ARG A 428 9.50 29.35 -12.80
N ASP A 429 10.15 30.12 -13.66
CA ASP A 429 9.76 31.52 -13.96
C ASP A 429 8.59 31.61 -14.96
N GLY A 430 7.95 30.46 -15.32
CA GLY A 430 6.75 30.42 -16.16
C GLY A 430 7.01 30.59 -17.67
N ALA A 431 8.24 30.37 -18.15
CA ALA A 431 8.49 30.40 -19.59
C ALA A 431 7.77 29.24 -20.31
N SER A 432 7.29 29.50 -21.55
CA SER A 432 6.55 28.49 -22.30
C SER A 432 7.39 27.23 -22.55
N ILE A 433 6.73 26.08 -22.50
CA ILE A 433 7.39 24.78 -22.62
C ILE A 433 8.05 24.58 -24.00
N GLU A 434 7.46 25.20 -25.05
CA GLU A 434 8.01 25.19 -26.41
C GLU A 434 9.35 25.93 -26.48
N LYS A 435 9.46 27.07 -25.80
CA LYS A 435 10.71 27.83 -25.69
C LYS A 435 11.80 27.01 -25.01
N ILE A 436 11.43 26.33 -23.91
CA ILE A 436 12.34 25.48 -23.15
C ILE A 436 12.77 24.27 -23.99
N HIS A 437 11.82 23.64 -24.70
CA HIS A 437 12.08 22.49 -25.57
C HIS A 437 13.03 22.84 -26.73
N ARG A 438 12.85 23.98 -27.38
CA ARG A 438 13.77 24.48 -28.43
C ARG A 438 15.18 24.68 -27.85
N ALA A 439 15.28 25.39 -26.72
CA ALA A 439 16.58 25.63 -26.07
C ALA A 439 17.26 24.33 -25.55
N TYR A 440 16.49 23.27 -25.29
CA TYR A 440 17.03 21.96 -24.95
C TYR A 440 17.61 21.21 -26.14
N LYS A 441 16.96 21.30 -27.32
CA LYS A 441 17.51 20.70 -28.57
C LYS A 441 18.90 21.23 -28.89
N ASP A 442 19.20 22.48 -28.54
CA ASP A 442 20.52 23.09 -28.71
C ASP A 442 21.55 22.60 -27.67
N VAL A 443 21.14 21.75 -26.72
CA VAL A 443 22.02 21.18 -25.70
C VAL A 443 22.40 19.73 -26.02
N ARG A 444 21.62 19.08 -26.87
CA ARG A 444 21.88 17.74 -27.38
C ARG A 444 22.66 17.87 -28.69
#